data_97b8a83f1f9a80539a65a91ede9a44f7
#
_entry.id   97b8a83f1f9a80539a65a91ede9a44f7
#
_cell.length_a   1.000
_cell.length_b   1.000
_cell.length_c   1.000
_cell.angle_alpha   90.00
_cell.angle_beta   90.00
_cell.angle_gamma   90.00
#
_symmetry.space_group_name_H-M   'P 1'
#
loop_
_entity.id
_entity.type
_entity.pdbx_description
1 polymer ?
#
loop_
_entity_poly.entity_id
_entity_poly.type
_entity_poly.pdbx_seq_one_letter_code
_entity_poly.pdbx_strand_id
1 'polypeptide(L)'
;MSEPSPTSPAGAPGPSDEWPGLPLFPLGTVLFPGGLLPLRIFEVRYLDMIRRCQREGRPFGVVTLTQGHEVRQAGTGPEAFHPVGTLATVAEISAPQPGLLMIQAHGGSRFQLQSSQQLKHGLWVGQTLPLADDPAVPVPEDLQGHAKSLAHLLETLRAHAADARSRMPVRSPWHLDDCAWVANRWSELLPLPVETKQQLMALDNPVLRLELV
;
A
#
# COMPACT_ATOMS: atom_id res chain seq x y z
N MET A 1 -32.55 -27.05 -33.36
CA MET A 1 -32.36 -25.78 -32.64
C MET A 1 -31.60 -26.13 -31.36
N SER A 2 -30.27 -26.00 -31.41
CA SER A 2 -29.39 -26.31 -30.27
C SER A 2 -28.97 -24.99 -29.64
N GLU A 3 -29.25 -24.82 -28.36
CA GLU A 3 -28.83 -23.64 -27.57
C GLU A 3 -27.33 -23.64 -27.35
N PRO A 4 -26.66 -22.48 -27.40
CA PRO A 4 -25.26 -22.37 -27.05
C PRO A 4 -25.08 -22.35 -25.52
N SER A 5 -24.22 -23.22 -25.01
CA SER A 5 -23.79 -23.26 -23.59
C SER A 5 -23.14 -21.95 -23.15
N PRO A 6 -23.34 -21.52 -21.89
CA PRO A 6 -22.73 -20.31 -21.38
C PRO A 6 -21.22 -20.47 -21.21
N THR A 7 -20.47 -19.54 -21.80
CA THR A 7 -19.02 -19.41 -21.64
C THR A 7 -18.69 -19.06 -20.19
N SER A 8 -17.94 -19.92 -19.53
CA SER A 8 -17.35 -19.67 -18.20
C SER A 8 -16.48 -18.43 -18.20
N PRO A 9 -16.50 -17.57 -17.18
CA PRO A 9 -15.57 -16.44 -17.08
C PRO A 9 -14.15 -16.98 -16.92
N ALA A 10 -13.23 -16.39 -17.66
CA ALA A 10 -11.80 -16.70 -17.64
C ALA A 10 -11.29 -16.66 -16.20
N GLY A 11 -10.72 -17.78 -15.74
CA GLY A 11 -10.14 -17.93 -14.43
C GLY A 11 -9.02 -16.88 -14.20
N ALA A 12 -8.97 -16.37 -12.98
CA ALA A 12 -7.85 -15.55 -12.55
C ALA A 12 -6.53 -16.25 -12.84
N PRO A 13 -5.49 -15.55 -13.33
CA PRO A 13 -4.21 -16.16 -13.62
C PRO A 13 -3.65 -16.83 -12.35
N GLY A 14 -3.43 -18.12 -12.39
CA GLY A 14 -2.81 -18.87 -11.31
C GLY A 14 -1.41 -18.32 -10.96
N PRO A 15 -0.87 -18.68 -9.79
CA PRO A 15 0.46 -18.25 -9.40
C PRO A 15 1.47 -18.67 -10.47
N SER A 16 2.25 -17.71 -10.99
CA SER A 16 3.33 -18.01 -11.91
C SER A 16 4.41 -18.82 -11.18
N ASP A 17 4.98 -19.83 -11.82
CA ASP A 17 5.93 -20.79 -11.27
C ASP A 17 7.19 -20.20 -10.58
N GLU A 18 7.41 -18.90 -10.71
CA GLU A 18 8.61 -18.21 -10.21
C GLU A 18 8.45 -17.63 -8.80
N TRP A 19 7.21 -17.32 -8.37
CA TRP A 19 6.93 -16.81 -7.01
C TRP A 19 5.86 -17.67 -6.32
N PRO A 20 6.24 -18.45 -5.32
CA PRO A 20 5.30 -19.34 -4.63
C PRO A 20 4.32 -18.59 -3.69
N GLY A 21 4.23 -17.26 -3.80
CA GLY A 21 3.37 -16.41 -2.99
C GLY A 21 3.39 -14.96 -3.44
N LEU A 22 2.80 -14.09 -2.63
CA LEU A 22 2.82 -12.64 -2.85
C LEU A 22 4.25 -12.11 -2.69
N PRO A 23 4.84 -11.44 -3.70
CA PRO A 23 6.13 -10.77 -3.53
C PRO A 23 5.98 -9.62 -2.52
N LEU A 24 6.91 -9.53 -1.58
CA LEU A 24 6.86 -8.57 -0.49
C LEU A 24 7.93 -7.49 -0.67
N PHE A 25 7.54 -6.26 -0.32
CA PHE A 25 8.44 -5.12 -0.24
C PHE A 25 8.46 -4.58 1.20
N PRO A 26 9.42 -5.02 2.03
CA PRO A 26 9.60 -4.50 3.38
C PRO A 26 10.10 -3.06 3.36
N LEU A 27 9.43 -2.18 4.09
CA LEU A 27 9.71 -0.75 4.16
C LEU A 27 9.67 -0.25 5.60
N GLY A 28 10.39 0.83 5.89
CA GLY A 28 10.34 1.57 7.17
C GLY A 28 9.14 2.54 7.24
N THR A 29 8.13 2.34 6.42
CA THR A 29 6.91 3.16 6.38
C THR A 29 5.67 2.29 6.20
N VAL A 30 4.50 2.87 6.45
CA VAL A 30 3.20 2.18 6.34
C VAL A 30 2.45 2.68 5.11
N LEU A 31 1.96 1.76 4.29
CA LEU A 31 1.02 2.07 3.22
C LEU A 31 -0.40 1.76 3.70
N PHE A 32 -1.27 2.78 3.70
CA PHE A 32 -2.68 2.62 4.04
C PHE A 32 -3.52 2.29 2.79
N PRO A 33 -4.69 1.65 2.95
CA PRO A 33 -5.68 1.52 1.87
C PRO A 33 -6.02 2.86 1.23
N GLY A 34 -6.01 2.91 -0.11
CA GLY A 34 -6.24 4.14 -0.88
C GLY A 34 -5.07 5.14 -0.88
N GLY A 35 -3.98 4.85 -0.16
CA GLY A 35 -2.80 5.72 -0.06
C GLY A 35 -1.91 5.70 -1.29
N LEU A 36 -1.06 6.71 -1.39
CA LEU A 36 -0.04 6.83 -2.41
C LEU A 36 1.34 6.76 -1.76
N LEU A 37 2.19 5.90 -2.27
CA LEU A 37 3.56 5.74 -1.79
C LEU A 37 4.56 5.92 -2.94
N PRO A 38 5.28 7.04 -2.97
CA PRO A 38 6.37 7.23 -3.92
C PRO A 38 7.57 6.39 -3.49
N LEU A 39 8.10 5.58 -4.42
CA LEU A 39 9.25 4.73 -4.16
C LEU A 39 10.35 4.96 -5.19
N ARG A 40 11.58 4.97 -4.68
CA ARG A 40 12.80 5.00 -5.47
C ARG A 40 13.47 3.63 -5.38
N ILE A 41 13.50 2.90 -6.49
CA ILE A 41 13.92 1.51 -6.53
C ILE A 41 15.19 1.37 -7.35
N PHE A 42 16.22 0.82 -6.74
CA PHE A 42 17.55 0.61 -7.35
C PHE A 42 18.12 -0.80 -7.08
N GLU A 43 17.56 -1.55 -6.13
CA GLU A 43 17.99 -2.93 -5.89
C GLU A 43 17.43 -3.87 -6.96
N VAL A 44 18.29 -4.72 -7.53
CA VAL A 44 17.94 -5.62 -8.65
C VAL A 44 16.70 -6.47 -8.33
N ARG A 45 16.63 -7.03 -7.12
CA ARG A 45 15.50 -7.86 -6.68
C ARG A 45 14.15 -7.14 -6.78
N TYR A 46 14.12 -5.85 -6.47
CA TYR A 46 12.90 -5.03 -6.54
C TYR A 46 12.67 -4.42 -7.92
N LEU A 47 13.73 -4.13 -8.68
CA LEU A 47 13.59 -3.70 -10.08
C LEU A 47 12.87 -4.78 -10.90
N ASP A 48 13.27 -6.04 -10.75
CA ASP A 48 12.67 -7.17 -11.46
C ASP A 48 11.25 -7.45 -10.98
N MET A 49 11.05 -7.42 -9.65
CA MET A 49 9.72 -7.57 -9.04
C MET A 49 8.73 -6.55 -9.59
N ILE A 50 9.07 -5.25 -9.55
CA ILE A 50 8.16 -4.19 -9.98
C ILE A 50 7.86 -4.25 -11.48
N ARG A 51 8.88 -4.47 -12.32
CA ARG A 51 8.68 -4.65 -13.77
C ARG A 51 7.74 -5.80 -14.08
N ARG A 52 7.87 -6.89 -13.34
CA ARG A 52 7.01 -8.05 -13.48
C ARG A 52 5.60 -7.77 -13.00
N CYS A 53 5.42 -7.21 -11.80
CA CYS A 53 4.11 -6.83 -11.28
C CYS A 53 3.37 -5.89 -12.24
N GLN A 54 4.07 -4.88 -12.78
CA GLN A 54 3.48 -3.96 -13.76
C GLN A 54 3.07 -4.67 -15.06
N ARG A 55 3.94 -5.51 -15.64
CA ARG A 55 3.66 -6.22 -16.88
C ARG A 55 2.49 -7.18 -16.75
N GLU A 56 2.36 -7.85 -15.62
CA GLU A 56 1.35 -8.86 -15.34
C GLU A 56 0.07 -8.28 -14.71
N GLY A 57 0.05 -6.98 -14.40
CA GLY A 57 -1.08 -6.35 -13.69
C GLY A 57 -1.29 -6.92 -12.28
N ARG A 58 -0.25 -7.45 -11.63
CA ARG A 58 -0.32 -8.12 -10.34
C ARG A 58 0.12 -7.19 -9.21
N PRO A 59 -0.51 -7.28 -8.02
CA PRO A 59 -0.07 -6.56 -6.85
C PRO A 59 1.21 -7.15 -6.25
N PHE A 60 1.88 -6.36 -5.42
CA PHE A 60 2.88 -6.79 -4.44
C PHE A 60 2.43 -6.37 -3.04
N GLY A 61 2.99 -6.98 -2.00
CA GLY A 61 2.67 -6.66 -0.61
C GLY A 61 3.67 -5.66 -0.03
N VAL A 62 3.20 -4.55 0.50
CA VAL A 62 3.99 -3.66 1.36
C VAL A 62 3.83 -4.10 2.80
N VAL A 63 4.94 -4.38 3.47
CA VAL A 63 5.00 -4.76 4.89
C VAL A 63 5.97 -3.85 5.63
N THR A 64 5.61 -3.47 6.86
CA THR A 64 6.42 -2.56 7.67
C THR A 64 7.48 -3.32 8.43
N LEU A 65 8.75 -2.90 8.31
CA LEU A 65 9.88 -3.46 9.03
C LEU A 65 9.75 -3.26 10.54
N THR A 66 9.98 -4.32 11.30
CA THR A 66 10.18 -4.27 12.76
C THR A 66 11.66 -4.41 13.11
N GLN A 67 12.44 -5.05 12.21
CA GLN A 67 13.88 -5.23 12.36
C GLN A 67 14.55 -5.26 10.99
N GLY A 68 15.78 -4.76 10.91
CA GLY A 68 16.56 -4.69 9.67
C GLY A 68 16.47 -3.32 9.01
N HIS A 69 16.86 -3.27 7.74
CA HIS A 69 16.92 -2.05 6.94
C HIS A 69 16.27 -2.25 5.58
N GLU A 70 15.67 -1.19 5.02
CA GLU A 70 15.09 -1.21 3.67
C GLU A 70 16.12 -1.61 2.60
N VAL A 71 17.34 -1.10 2.75
CA VAL A 71 18.47 -1.41 1.88
C VAL A 71 19.34 -2.46 2.58
N ARG A 72 19.56 -3.58 1.91
CA ARG A 72 20.36 -4.67 2.45
C ARG A 72 21.80 -4.22 2.70
N GLN A 73 22.25 -4.37 3.95
CA GLN A 73 23.63 -4.11 4.34
C GLN A 73 24.30 -5.43 4.70
N ALA A 74 25.58 -5.59 4.31
CA ALA A 74 26.36 -6.77 4.69
C ALA A 74 26.53 -6.82 6.21
N GLY A 75 26.26 -7.97 6.83
CA GLY A 75 26.41 -8.17 8.28
C GLY A 75 25.19 -7.77 9.13
N THR A 76 24.09 -7.32 8.55
CA THR A 76 22.83 -7.13 9.27
C THR A 76 22.12 -8.47 9.46
N GLY A 77 21.45 -8.62 10.61
CA GLY A 77 20.61 -9.79 10.92
C GLY A 77 19.42 -9.93 9.96
N PRO A 78 18.62 -10.99 10.11
CA PRO A 78 17.45 -11.20 9.27
C PRO A 78 16.45 -10.05 9.41
N GLU A 79 15.84 -9.67 8.29
CA GLU A 79 14.73 -8.70 8.27
C GLU A 79 13.50 -9.35 8.93
N ALA A 80 12.80 -8.57 9.77
CA ALA A 80 11.51 -8.93 10.32
C ALA A 80 10.51 -7.79 10.05
N PHE A 81 9.24 -8.13 9.92
CA PHE A 81 8.19 -7.17 9.60
C PHE A 81 6.86 -7.54 10.26
N HIS A 82 5.99 -6.55 10.36
CA HIS A 82 4.65 -6.74 10.90
C HIS A 82 3.83 -7.72 10.05
N PRO A 83 2.94 -8.50 10.70
CA PRO A 83 2.16 -9.51 9.98
C PRO A 83 1.00 -8.92 9.16
N VAL A 84 0.57 -7.69 9.42
CA VAL A 84 -0.44 -7.00 8.62
C VAL A 84 0.25 -6.08 7.63
N GLY A 85 -0.06 -6.24 6.35
CA GLY A 85 0.43 -5.41 5.26
C GLY A 85 -0.69 -4.95 4.33
N THR A 86 -0.31 -4.17 3.32
CA THR A 86 -1.23 -3.64 2.31
C THR A 86 -0.79 -4.08 0.92
N LEU A 87 -1.74 -4.57 0.12
CA LEU A 87 -1.52 -4.83 -1.30
C LEU A 87 -1.25 -3.51 -2.01
N ALA A 88 -0.26 -3.52 -2.90
CA ALA A 88 0.12 -2.33 -3.65
C ALA A 88 0.13 -2.64 -5.14
N THR A 89 -0.34 -1.69 -5.94
CA THR A 89 -0.25 -1.72 -7.40
C THR A 89 0.59 -0.55 -7.90
N VAL A 90 1.26 -0.73 -9.04
CA VAL A 90 2.05 0.34 -9.67
C VAL A 90 1.10 1.27 -10.41
N ALA A 91 0.87 2.47 -9.89
CA ALA A 91 0.02 3.49 -10.51
C ALA A 91 0.78 4.29 -11.58
N GLU A 92 2.04 4.63 -11.29
CA GLU A 92 2.93 5.33 -12.22
C GLU A 92 4.33 4.73 -12.14
N ILE A 93 5.05 4.74 -13.26
CA ILE A 93 6.43 4.28 -13.32
C ILE A 93 7.23 5.14 -14.29
N SER A 94 8.45 5.46 -13.92
CA SER A 94 9.44 6.09 -14.79
C SER A 94 10.84 5.52 -14.51
N ALA A 95 11.70 5.55 -15.53
CA ALA A 95 13.07 5.08 -15.44
C ALA A 95 14.00 6.23 -15.85
N PRO A 96 14.34 7.16 -14.92
CA PRO A 96 15.14 8.34 -15.24
C PRO A 96 16.56 8.00 -15.67
N GLN A 97 17.08 6.86 -15.24
CA GLN A 97 18.39 6.34 -15.63
C GLN A 97 18.43 4.81 -15.55
N PRO A 98 19.37 4.13 -16.22
CA PRO A 98 19.55 2.68 -16.09
C PRO A 98 19.73 2.27 -14.62
N GLY A 99 19.04 1.20 -14.20
CA GLY A 99 19.13 0.69 -12.82
C GLY A 99 18.32 1.48 -11.78
N LEU A 100 17.54 2.48 -12.17
CA LEU A 100 16.69 3.25 -11.27
C LEU A 100 15.26 3.30 -11.79
N LEU A 101 14.30 2.90 -10.96
CA LEU A 101 12.88 3.14 -11.18
C LEU A 101 12.35 4.12 -10.13
N MET A 102 11.53 5.05 -10.59
CA MET A 102 10.69 5.88 -9.75
C MET A 102 9.26 5.44 -9.97
N ILE A 103 8.59 4.97 -8.92
CA ILE A 103 7.19 4.55 -9.02
C ILE A 103 6.32 5.31 -8.04
N GLN A 104 5.03 5.36 -8.34
CA GLN A 104 4.01 5.66 -7.37
C GLN A 104 3.18 4.39 -7.16
N ALA A 105 3.23 3.84 -5.95
CA ALA A 105 2.42 2.71 -5.56
C ALA A 105 1.09 3.19 -4.97
N HIS A 106 0.00 2.50 -5.31
CA HIS A 106 -1.33 2.74 -4.78
C HIS A 106 -1.71 1.60 -3.84
N GLY A 107 -2.10 1.92 -2.60
CA GLY A 107 -2.55 0.97 -1.60
C GLY A 107 -3.94 0.44 -1.89
N GLY A 108 -4.07 -0.89 -1.90
CA GLY A 108 -5.32 -1.62 -1.99
C GLY A 108 -5.77 -2.18 -0.65
N SER A 109 -6.38 -3.36 -0.66
CA SER A 109 -6.84 -4.06 0.54
C SER A 109 -5.69 -4.51 1.43
N ARG A 110 -5.97 -4.65 2.72
CA ARG A 110 -5.05 -5.20 3.71
C ARG A 110 -4.97 -6.73 3.60
N PHE A 111 -3.87 -7.28 4.07
CA PHE A 111 -3.71 -8.72 4.19
C PHE A 111 -3.01 -9.10 5.50
N GLN A 112 -3.27 -10.33 5.96
CA GLN A 112 -2.57 -10.98 7.05
C GLN A 112 -1.50 -11.91 6.47
N LEU A 113 -0.24 -11.69 6.82
CA LEU A 113 0.86 -12.58 6.47
C LEU A 113 0.82 -13.83 7.35
N GLN A 114 0.76 -15.01 6.74
CA GLN A 114 0.75 -16.30 7.44
C GLN A 114 2.16 -16.89 7.57
N SER A 115 2.93 -16.76 6.52
CA SER A 115 4.33 -17.18 6.47
C SER A 115 5.08 -16.38 5.42
N SER A 116 6.39 -16.32 5.57
CA SER A 116 7.26 -15.69 4.58
C SER A 116 8.54 -16.49 4.40
N GLN A 117 9.11 -16.42 3.21
CA GLN A 117 10.40 -16.98 2.89
C GLN A 117 11.19 -16.05 1.99
N GLN A 118 12.50 -16.05 2.15
CA GLN A 118 13.39 -15.30 1.29
C GLN A 118 13.90 -16.20 0.17
N LEU A 119 13.73 -15.77 -1.07
CA LEU A 119 14.26 -16.47 -2.25
C LEU A 119 15.79 -16.28 -2.35
N LYS A 120 16.45 -17.12 -3.16
CA LYS A 120 17.93 -17.13 -3.32
C LYS A 120 18.51 -15.75 -3.70
N HIS A 121 17.78 -14.95 -4.50
CA HIS A 121 18.17 -13.60 -4.91
C HIS A 121 17.76 -12.51 -3.90
N GLY A 122 17.23 -12.91 -2.72
CA GLY A 122 16.94 -12.01 -1.61
C GLY A 122 15.55 -11.37 -1.61
N LEU A 123 14.68 -11.66 -2.60
CA LEU A 123 13.29 -11.23 -2.59
C LEU A 123 12.49 -12.02 -1.54
N TRP A 124 11.72 -11.33 -0.72
CA TRP A 124 10.74 -11.94 0.16
C TRP A 124 9.44 -12.28 -0.59
N VAL A 125 8.90 -13.44 -0.28
CA VAL A 125 7.56 -13.86 -0.73
C VAL A 125 6.78 -14.40 0.46
N GLY A 126 5.47 -14.17 0.48
CA GLY A 126 4.61 -14.54 1.60
C GLY A 126 3.35 -15.27 1.17
N GLN A 127 2.89 -16.18 2.04
CA GLN A 127 1.52 -16.69 2.00
C GLN A 127 0.64 -15.73 2.80
N THR A 128 -0.43 -15.26 2.20
CA THR A 128 -1.27 -14.21 2.78
C THR A 128 -2.74 -14.62 2.77
N LEU A 129 -3.46 -14.13 3.77
CA LEU A 129 -4.92 -14.15 3.79
C LEU A 129 -5.45 -12.72 3.61
N PRO A 130 -6.46 -12.51 2.78
CA PRO A 130 -7.09 -11.21 2.67
C PRO A 130 -7.74 -10.84 4.00
N LEU A 131 -7.58 -9.60 4.43
CA LEU A 131 -8.38 -9.01 5.49
C LEU A 131 -9.59 -8.32 4.87
N ALA A 132 -10.69 -8.29 5.62
CA ALA A 132 -11.86 -7.55 5.20
C ALA A 132 -11.52 -6.07 5.01
N ASP A 133 -12.06 -5.46 3.98
CA ASP A 133 -11.99 -4.03 3.80
C ASP A 133 -12.75 -3.32 4.92
N ASP A 134 -12.36 -2.08 5.21
CA ASP A 134 -13.08 -1.28 6.18
C ASP A 134 -14.56 -1.14 5.76
N PRO A 135 -15.52 -1.27 6.70
CA PRO A 135 -16.92 -1.03 6.37
C PRO A 135 -17.14 0.43 5.96
N ALA A 136 -18.03 0.63 4.99
CA ALA A 136 -18.44 1.98 4.59
C ALA A 136 -19.28 2.60 5.71
N VAL A 137 -18.67 3.44 6.52
CA VAL A 137 -19.29 4.11 7.66
C VAL A 137 -19.16 5.62 7.45
N PRO A 138 -20.26 6.39 7.48
CA PRO A 138 -20.17 7.85 7.43
C PRO A 138 -19.41 8.39 8.64
N VAL A 139 -18.74 9.53 8.46
CA VAL A 139 -18.04 10.19 9.58
C VAL A 139 -19.08 10.60 10.63
N PRO A 140 -18.95 10.13 11.89
CA PRO A 140 -19.86 10.51 12.97
C PRO A 140 -19.94 12.01 13.18
N GLU A 141 -21.08 12.49 13.72
CA GLU A 141 -21.37 13.93 13.86
C GLU A 141 -20.33 14.66 14.71
N ASP A 142 -19.89 14.04 15.80
CA ASP A 142 -18.87 14.54 16.72
C ASP A 142 -17.45 14.53 16.12
N LEU A 143 -17.20 13.71 15.07
CA LEU A 143 -15.93 13.64 14.35
C LEU A 143 -15.90 14.43 13.03
N GLN A 144 -17.00 15.12 12.66
CA GLN A 144 -17.06 15.94 11.44
C GLN A 144 -15.99 17.04 11.39
N GLY A 145 -15.50 17.46 12.54
CA GLY A 145 -14.38 18.41 12.64
C GLY A 145 -13.12 17.90 11.95
N HIS A 146 -12.83 16.60 12.05
CA HIS A 146 -11.66 15.96 11.40
C HIS A 146 -11.78 15.97 9.88
N ALA A 147 -12.97 15.67 9.35
CA ALA A 147 -13.21 15.70 7.90
C ALA A 147 -13.07 17.12 7.33
N LYS A 148 -13.60 18.13 8.02
CA LYS A 148 -13.49 19.54 7.61
C LYS A 148 -12.04 20.03 7.66
N SER A 149 -11.30 19.69 8.70
CA SER A 149 -9.88 20.05 8.83
C SER A 149 -9.04 19.37 7.75
N LEU A 150 -9.32 18.09 7.45
CA LEU A 150 -8.65 17.38 6.35
C LEU A 150 -8.94 18.03 5.00
N ALA A 151 -10.19 18.37 4.73
CA ALA A 151 -10.57 19.07 3.51
C ALA A 151 -9.79 20.38 3.32
N HIS A 152 -9.71 21.20 4.38
CA HIS A 152 -8.95 22.45 4.35
C HIS A 152 -7.45 22.22 4.11
N LEU A 153 -6.85 21.23 4.77
CA LEU A 153 -5.46 20.85 4.57
C LEU A 153 -5.21 20.42 3.11
N LEU A 154 -6.05 19.55 2.57
CA LEU A 154 -5.91 19.05 1.20
C LEU A 154 -6.06 20.17 0.15
N GLU A 155 -6.99 21.12 0.36
CA GLU A 155 -7.13 22.30 -0.50
C GLU A 155 -5.87 23.17 -0.45
N THR A 156 -5.32 23.39 0.74
CA THR A 156 -4.08 24.14 0.93
C THR A 156 -2.89 23.46 0.21
N LEU A 157 -2.75 22.15 0.37
CA LEU A 157 -1.72 21.37 -0.33
C LEU A 157 -1.90 21.43 -1.85
N ARG A 158 -3.14 21.38 -2.34
CA ARG A 158 -3.46 21.47 -3.77
C ARG A 158 -3.06 22.82 -4.35
N ALA A 159 -3.36 23.90 -3.64
CA ALA A 159 -2.96 25.24 -4.06
C ALA A 159 -1.43 25.37 -4.16
N HIS A 160 -0.69 24.88 -3.17
CA HIS A 160 0.77 24.90 -3.19
C HIS A 160 1.37 23.97 -4.25
N ALA A 161 0.76 22.80 -4.51
CA ALA A 161 1.23 21.87 -5.54
C ALA A 161 1.13 22.44 -6.95
N ALA A 162 0.12 23.27 -7.23
CA ALA A 162 -0.05 23.95 -8.52
C ALA A 162 1.12 24.89 -8.84
N ASP A 163 1.67 25.57 -7.82
CA ASP A 163 2.76 26.53 -7.98
C ASP A 163 4.16 25.85 -7.95
N ALA A 164 4.35 24.77 -7.21
CA ALA A 164 5.66 24.23 -6.87
C ALA A 164 6.06 22.97 -7.66
N ARG A 165 5.31 22.50 -8.66
CA ARG A 165 5.48 21.19 -9.31
C ARG A 165 5.50 20.01 -8.31
N SER A 166 5.03 20.24 -7.10
CA SER A 166 4.93 19.22 -6.06
C SER A 166 3.74 18.31 -6.37
N ARG A 167 3.91 17.01 -6.20
CA ARG A 167 2.79 16.07 -6.36
C ARG A 167 1.90 16.08 -5.13
N MET A 168 0.59 16.03 -5.35
CA MET A 168 -0.36 15.85 -4.28
C MET A 168 -0.12 14.51 -3.56
N PRO A 169 -0.05 14.51 -2.21
CA PRO A 169 0.13 13.27 -1.44
C PRO A 169 -1.14 12.42 -1.40
N VAL A 170 -2.28 12.99 -1.75
CA VAL A 170 -3.61 12.34 -1.72
C VAL A 170 -4.29 12.46 -3.08
N ARG A 171 -4.74 11.32 -3.61
CA ARG A 171 -5.42 11.24 -4.91
C ARG A 171 -6.88 11.67 -4.80
N SER A 172 -7.38 12.36 -5.84
CA SER A 172 -8.81 12.59 -6.02
C SER A 172 -9.51 11.38 -6.67
N PRO A 173 -10.82 11.17 -6.44
CA PRO A 173 -11.71 12.00 -5.60
C PRO A 173 -11.43 11.81 -4.11
N TRP A 174 -11.79 12.84 -3.30
CA TRP A 174 -11.70 12.79 -1.84
C TRP A 174 -13.02 12.30 -1.25
N HIS A 175 -12.96 11.30 -0.41
CA HIS A 175 -14.12 10.69 0.24
C HIS A 175 -14.25 11.20 1.69
N LEU A 176 -14.54 12.50 1.83
CA LEU A 176 -14.59 13.19 3.13
C LEU A 176 -15.78 12.79 3.99
N ASP A 177 -16.75 12.10 3.44
CA ASP A 177 -17.89 11.50 4.10
C ASP A 177 -17.63 10.08 4.62
N ASP A 178 -16.57 9.43 4.14
CA ASP A 178 -16.17 8.07 4.55
C ASP A 178 -15.19 8.13 5.72
N CYS A 179 -15.58 7.53 6.86
CA CYS A 179 -14.80 7.52 8.09
C CYS A 179 -13.44 6.83 7.91
N ALA A 180 -13.41 5.69 7.21
CA ALA A 180 -12.19 4.93 6.98
C ALA A 180 -11.20 5.73 6.12
N TRP A 181 -11.71 6.37 5.07
CA TRP A 181 -10.89 7.19 4.20
C TRP A 181 -10.27 8.38 4.96
N VAL A 182 -11.08 9.11 5.74
CA VAL A 182 -10.62 10.25 6.54
C VAL A 182 -9.56 9.83 7.56
N ALA A 183 -9.81 8.73 8.29
CA ALA A 183 -8.87 8.20 9.27
C ALA A 183 -7.54 7.76 8.63
N ASN A 184 -7.59 7.08 7.49
CA ASN A 184 -6.40 6.65 6.75
C ASN A 184 -5.57 7.86 6.27
N ARG A 185 -6.24 8.89 5.71
CA ARG A 185 -5.53 10.09 5.23
C ARG A 185 -4.87 10.86 6.36
N TRP A 186 -5.52 11.01 7.51
CA TRP A 186 -4.89 11.61 8.69
C TRP A 186 -3.71 10.79 9.17
N SER A 187 -3.86 9.47 9.30
CA SER A 187 -2.77 8.59 9.73
C SER A 187 -1.53 8.68 8.83
N GLU A 188 -1.71 8.91 7.54
CA GLU A 188 -0.61 9.10 6.59
C GLU A 188 0.07 10.47 6.74
N LEU A 189 -0.74 11.54 6.81
CA LEU A 189 -0.26 12.92 6.75
C LEU A 189 0.37 13.40 8.04
N LEU A 190 -0.08 12.88 9.19
CA LEU A 190 0.47 13.24 10.49
C LEU A 190 1.87 12.64 10.71
N PRO A 191 2.77 13.37 11.38
CA PRO A 191 4.12 12.91 11.70
C PRO A 191 4.14 11.93 12.87
N LEU A 192 3.36 10.85 12.76
CA LEU A 192 3.29 9.81 13.79
C LEU A 192 4.46 8.82 13.66
N PRO A 193 4.91 8.19 14.76
CA PRO A 193 5.84 7.08 14.73
C PRO A 193 5.32 5.95 13.84
N VAL A 194 6.23 5.27 13.14
CA VAL A 194 5.88 4.17 12.22
C VAL A 194 5.09 3.07 12.92
N GLU A 195 5.45 2.74 14.16
CA GLU A 195 4.74 1.76 14.97
C GLU A 195 3.29 2.17 15.23
N THR A 196 3.06 3.44 15.57
CA THR A 196 1.70 3.99 15.76
C THR A 196 0.90 3.93 14.45
N LYS A 197 1.52 4.31 13.32
CA LYS A 197 0.87 4.18 11.99
C LYS A 197 0.50 2.73 11.69
N GLN A 198 1.39 1.79 12.00
CA GLN A 198 1.15 0.38 11.79
C GLN A 198 -0.02 -0.14 12.65
N GLN A 199 -0.09 0.27 13.91
CA GLN A 199 -1.21 -0.07 14.81
C GLN A 199 -2.53 0.48 14.27
N LEU A 200 -2.56 1.75 13.84
CA LEU A 200 -3.73 2.37 13.23
C LEU A 200 -4.16 1.65 11.94
N MET A 201 -3.21 1.30 11.08
CA MET A 201 -3.49 0.57 9.83
C MET A 201 -4.06 -0.83 10.10
N ALA A 202 -3.63 -1.50 11.18
CA ALA A 202 -4.09 -2.82 11.56
C ALA A 202 -5.47 -2.85 12.27
N LEU A 203 -6.00 -1.69 12.70
CA LEU A 203 -7.33 -1.61 13.32
C LEU A 203 -8.44 -1.90 12.29
N ASP A 204 -9.40 -2.75 12.68
CA ASP A 204 -10.56 -3.09 11.83
C ASP A 204 -11.74 -2.11 11.98
N ASN A 205 -11.69 -1.23 13.00
CA ASN A 205 -12.75 -0.26 13.27
C ASN A 205 -12.33 1.14 12.81
N PRO A 206 -12.92 1.68 11.72
CA PRO A 206 -12.54 2.98 11.18
C PRO A 206 -12.94 4.15 12.09
N VAL A 207 -13.99 4.04 12.88
CA VAL A 207 -14.39 5.09 13.83
C VAL A 207 -13.35 5.21 14.94
N LEU A 208 -12.97 4.08 15.55
CA LEU A 208 -11.91 4.07 16.54
C LEU A 208 -10.57 4.57 15.98
N ARG A 209 -10.25 4.21 14.73
CA ARG A 209 -9.05 4.73 14.05
C ARG A 209 -9.10 6.25 13.93
N LEU A 210 -10.26 6.83 13.60
CA LEU A 210 -10.43 8.28 13.47
C LEU A 210 -10.39 9.00 14.82
N GLU A 211 -10.91 8.38 15.89
CA GLU A 211 -10.85 8.92 17.26
C GLU A 211 -9.41 8.97 17.80
N LEU A 212 -8.54 8.06 17.34
CA LEU A 212 -7.15 7.95 17.80
C LEU A 212 -6.16 8.84 17.02
N VAL A 213 -6.60 9.48 15.97
CA VAL A 213 -5.78 10.32 15.09
C VAL A 213 -6.09 11.80 15.33
#